data_eb3d853654815b0e7012cfcb62f08963
#
_entry.id   eb3d853654815b0e7012cfcb62f08963
#
_cell.length_a   1.000
_cell.length_b   1.000
_cell.length_c   1.000
_cell.angle_alpha   90.00
_cell.angle_beta   90.00
_cell.angle_gamma   90.00
#
_symmetry.space_group_name_H-M   'P 1'
#
loop_
_entity.id
_entity.type
_entity.pdbx_description
1 polymer ?
#
loop_
_entity_poly.entity_id
_entity_poly.type
_entity_poly.pdbx_seq_one_letter_code
_entity_poly.pdbx_strand_id
1 'polypeptide(L)'
;MKRAIILLQLIPAMMLISCNSPKKLFENEVAELKATVPHTSEFITEESISHLPEPVQRYFRYCGFVGTPISNHAEVIWHESHIKMKPEQKWMRLQTHQHNFVDPPARLAYMRANMFGLIPFEGRDKYHNGQGHMFGTLGRMIKVFDARDVETAKGAAIVVLAEALLVPSYAIQPYIHWETVDELTVKARMIHGGIDVGGIFHFNEQGEYIRFTTNERPFSLPKGAYEQQPYTIEIRSYQQQGDLRIAREVAAIWNLPEGDFEYWRGRIREIDYY
;
A
#
# COMPACT_ATOMS: atom_id res chain seq x y z
N MET A 1 -34.33 -61.04 -7.02
CA MET A 1 -33.82 -60.02 -6.09
C MET A 1 -32.54 -59.47 -6.67
N LYS A 2 -32.57 -58.31 -7.36
CA LYS A 2 -31.41 -57.59 -7.89
C LYS A 2 -31.22 -56.33 -7.06
N ARG A 3 -30.17 -56.29 -6.25
CA ARG A 3 -29.75 -55.06 -5.53
C ARG A 3 -28.95 -54.21 -6.49
N ALA A 4 -29.47 -53.04 -6.86
CA ALA A 4 -28.75 -52.02 -7.60
C ALA A 4 -27.83 -51.26 -6.61
N ILE A 5 -26.56 -51.32 -6.90
CA ILE A 5 -25.54 -50.49 -6.21
C ILE A 5 -25.56 -49.13 -6.90
N ILE A 6 -26.06 -48.11 -6.17
CA ILE A 6 -25.94 -46.70 -6.56
C ILE A 6 -24.55 -46.27 -6.14
N LEU A 7 -23.62 -46.21 -7.09
CA LEU A 7 -22.30 -45.58 -6.91
C LEU A 7 -22.52 -44.08 -6.98
N LEU A 8 -22.38 -43.43 -5.84
CA LEU A 8 -22.45 -41.98 -5.71
C LEU A 8 -21.20 -41.35 -6.38
N GLN A 9 -21.37 -40.78 -7.57
CA GLN A 9 -20.34 -39.94 -8.21
C GLN A 9 -20.32 -38.57 -7.53
N LEU A 10 -19.56 -38.45 -6.48
CA LEU A 10 -19.23 -37.20 -5.81
C LEU A 10 -17.75 -36.88 -6.05
N ILE A 11 -17.41 -36.38 -7.21
CA ILE A 11 -16.18 -35.59 -7.52
C ILE A 11 -16.30 -35.21 -9.01
N PRO A 12 -16.52 -33.94 -9.38
CA PRO A 12 -15.47 -32.96 -9.46
C PRO A 12 -15.97 -31.49 -9.28
N ALA A 13 -16.39 -31.11 -8.10
CA ALA A 13 -16.66 -29.67 -7.82
C ALA A 13 -15.45 -28.96 -7.20
N MET A 14 -14.38 -29.66 -6.92
CA MET A 14 -13.26 -29.15 -6.12
C MET A 14 -12.12 -28.50 -6.92
N MET A 15 -12.11 -28.58 -8.25
CA MET A 15 -11.02 -28.05 -9.07
C MET A 15 -11.22 -26.64 -9.63
N LEU A 16 -12.39 -26.03 -9.48
CA LEU A 16 -12.65 -24.67 -10.00
C LEU A 16 -12.47 -23.55 -8.98
N ILE A 17 -12.19 -23.86 -7.72
CA ILE A 17 -12.05 -22.86 -6.63
C ILE A 17 -10.65 -22.25 -6.57
N SER A 18 -9.67 -22.81 -7.28
CA SER A 18 -8.26 -22.40 -7.18
C SER A 18 -7.89 -21.18 -8.04
N CYS A 19 -8.72 -20.74 -9.00
CA CYS A 19 -8.33 -19.69 -9.95
C CYS A 19 -8.46 -18.26 -9.42
N ASN A 20 -9.14 -18.02 -8.30
CA ASN A 20 -9.45 -16.67 -7.80
C ASN A 20 -9.10 -16.45 -6.31
N SER A 21 -8.07 -17.11 -5.77
CA SER A 21 -7.63 -16.79 -4.42
C SER A 21 -6.90 -15.43 -4.40
N PRO A 22 -6.97 -14.65 -3.28
CA PRO A 22 -6.25 -13.39 -3.15
C PRO A 22 -4.76 -13.53 -3.48
N LYS A 23 -4.14 -14.64 -3.06
CA LYS A 23 -2.73 -14.94 -3.36
C LYS A 23 -2.48 -15.10 -4.85
N LYS A 24 -3.30 -15.91 -5.54
CA LYS A 24 -3.11 -16.18 -6.98
C LYS A 24 -3.34 -14.94 -7.82
N LEU A 25 -4.34 -14.12 -7.47
CA LEU A 25 -4.57 -12.83 -8.12
C LEU A 25 -3.37 -11.91 -7.95
N PHE A 26 -2.86 -11.78 -6.72
CA PHE A 26 -1.67 -10.98 -6.43
C PHE A 26 -0.46 -11.44 -7.26
N GLU A 27 -0.14 -12.74 -7.24
CA GLU A 27 1.02 -13.29 -7.96
C GLU A 27 0.91 -13.06 -9.48
N ASN A 28 -0.26 -13.26 -10.07
CA ASN A 28 -0.48 -13.04 -11.50
C ASN A 28 -0.36 -11.55 -11.86
N GLU A 29 -1.01 -10.67 -11.10
CA GLU A 29 -1.00 -9.22 -11.34
C GLU A 29 0.40 -8.62 -11.15
N VAL A 30 1.18 -9.07 -10.17
CA VAL A 30 2.58 -8.69 -10.01
C VAL A 30 3.41 -9.15 -11.20
N ALA A 31 3.23 -10.39 -11.67
CA ALA A 31 3.95 -10.91 -12.82
C ALA A 31 3.61 -10.14 -14.11
N GLU A 32 2.33 -9.80 -14.32
CA GLU A 32 1.88 -8.99 -15.46
C GLU A 32 2.50 -7.60 -15.43
N LEU A 33 2.48 -6.92 -14.29
CA LEU A 33 3.07 -5.58 -14.16
C LEU A 33 4.59 -5.61 -14.31
N LYS A 34 5.29 -6.57 -13.69
CA LYS A 34 6.74 -6.73 -13.86
C LYS A 34 7.15 -6.92 -15.33
N ALA A 35 6.32 -7.59 -16.12
CA ALA A 35 6.59 -7.80 -17.55
C ALA A 35 6.46 -6.52 -18.40
N THR A 36 5.79 -5.49 -17.87
CA THR A 36 5.55 -4.21 -18.57
C THR A 36 6.37 -3.04 -18.03
N VAL A 37 7.12 -3.24 -16.95
CA VAL A 37 7.97 -2.19 -16.36
C VAL A 37 9.04 -1.75 -17.35
N PRO A 38 9.10 -0.46 -17.71
CA PRO A 38 10.14 0.04 -18.59
C PRO A 38 11.50 0.00 -17.86
N HIS A 39 12.54 -0.42 -18.55
CA HIS A 39 13.90 -0.24 -18.05
C HIS A 39 14.33 1.19 -18.28
N THR A 40 14.88 1.82 -17.25
CA THR A 40 15.52 3.13 -17.35
C THR A 40 16.98 3.01 -16.93
N SER A 41 17.85 3.80 -17.57
CA SER A 41 19.23 4.01 -17.14
C SER A 41 19.43 5.38 -16.50
N GLU A 42 18.33 6.10 -16.24
CA GLU A 42 18.35 7.43 -15.65
C GLU A 42 18.61 7.37 -14.15
N PHE A 43 19.19 8.44 -13.62
CA PHE A 43 19.50 8.60 -12.21
C PHE A 43 18.70 9.75 -11.62
N ILE A 44 18.40 9.65 -10.33
CA ILE A 44 17.89 10.76 -9.54
C ILE A 44 19.04 11.76 -9.38
N THR A 45 18.90 12.95 -9.93
CA THR A 45 19.91 14.01 -9.90
C THR A 45 19.40 15.25 -9.19
N GLU A 46 20.28 16.17 -8.81
CA GLU A 46 19.89 17.48 -8.28
C GLU A 46 18.96 18.22 -9.26
N GLU A 47 19.18 18.09 -10.57
CA GLU A 47 18.34 18.70 -11.60
C GLU A 47 16.94 18.06 -11.61
N SER A 48 16.85 16.71 -11.56
CA SER A 48 15.55 16.00 -11.60
C SER A 48 14.67 16.29 -10.39
N ILE A 49 15.24 16.67 -9.24
CA ILE A 49 14.49 17.04 -8.04
C ILE A 49 14.33 18.56 -7.84
N SER A 50 14.95 19.41 -8.69
CA SER A 50 14.99 20.85 -8.51
C SER A 50 13.63 21.56 -8.52
N HIS A 51 12.63 20.93 -9.18
CA HIS A 51 11.25 21.41 -9.25
C HIS A 51 10.42 21.05 -8.02
N LEU A 52 10.92 20.16 -7.14
CA LEU A 52 10.23 19.75 -5.91
C LEU A 52 10.38 20.80 -4.81
N PRO A 53 9.45 20.89 -3.84
CA PRO A 53 9.61 21.73 -2.66
C PRO A 53 10.88 21.39 -1.87
N GLU A 54 11.48 22.41 -1.24
CA GLU A 54 12.75 22.23 -0.49
C GLU A 54 12.70 21.12 0.58
N PRO A 55 11.62 20.91 1.37
CA PRO A 55 11.57 19.79 2.30
C PRO A 55 11.69 18.42 1.61
N VAL A 56 11.11 18.28 0.41
CA VAL A 56 11.21 17.05 -0.39
C VAL A 56 12.61 16.87 -0.94
N GLN A 57 13.23 17.92 -1.50
CA GLN A 57 14.62 17.89 -1.97
C GLN A 57 15.59 17.51 -0.84
N ARG A 58 15.40 18.10 0.36
CA ARG A 58 16.19 17.78 1.56
C ARG A 58 16.06 16.31 1.96
N TYR A 59 14.83 15.74 1.88
CA TYR A 59 14.61 14.32 2.10
C TYR A 59 15.42 13.45 1.13
N PHE A 60 15.40 13.75 -0.16
CA PHE A 60 16.17 13.01 -1.17
C PHE A 60 17.68 13.01 -0.86
N ARG A 61 18.24 14.19 -0.50
CA ARG A 61 19.65 14.34 -0.16
C ARG A 61 19.99 13.60 1.15
N TYR A 62 19.18 13.82 2.19
CA TYR A 62 19.41 13.24 3.50
C TYR A 62 19.28 11.70 3.50
N CYS A 63 18.36 11.17 2.76
CA CYS A 63 18.15 9.73 2.64
C CYS A 63 19.07 9.04 1.62
N GLY A 64 19.91 9.82 0.89
CA GLY A 64 20.90 9.27 -0.05
C GLY A 64 20.34 8.85 -1.40
N PHE A 65 19.15 9.35 -1.79
CA PHE A 65 18.53 8.98 -3.06
C PHE A 65 19.14 9.73 -4.27
N VAL A 66 19.74 10.90 -4.06
CA VAL A 66 20.45 11.61 -5.15
C VAL A 66 21.66 10.80 -5.58
N GLY A 67 21.75 10.49 -6.87
CA GLY A 67 22.79 9.63 -7.44
C GLY A 67 22.39 8.16 -7.57
N THR A 68 21.20 7.76 -7.10
CA THR A 68 20.68 6.39 -7.33
C THR A 68 19.92 6.28 -8.64
N PRO A 69 19.82 5.08 -9.25
CA PRO A 69 18.97 4.87 -10.41
C PRO A 69 17.49 5.20 -10.09
N ILE A 70 16.79 5.76 -11.07
CA ILE A 70 15.33 5.87 -11.01
C ILE A 70 14.77 4.45 -11.06
N SER A 71 13.99 4.07 -10.05
CA SER A 71 13.34 2.77 -9.99
C SER A 71 11.91 2.85 -10.53
N ASN A 72 11.53 1.96 -11.41
CA ASN A 72 10.16 1.85 -11.92
C ASN A 72 9.31 0.84 -11.15
N HIS A 73 9.95 0.04 -10.31
CA HIS A 73 9.34 -0.95 -9.45
C HIS A 73 10.09 -1.04 -8.12
N ALA A 74 9.37 -1.20 -7.03
CA ALA A 74 9.95 -1.51 -5.73
C ALA A 74 9.19 -2.65 -5.05
N GLU A 75 9.93 -3.53 -4.36
CA GLU A 75 9.38 -4.55 -3.48
C GLU A 75 9.67 -4.16 -2.02
N VAL A 76 8.61 -3.96 -1.23
CA VAL A 76 8.73 -3.65 0.19
C VAL A 76 8.65 -4.94 0.99
N ILE A 77 9.75 -5.31 1.62
CA ILE A 77 9.89 -6.55 2.36
C ILE A 77 9.68 -6.27 3.85
N TRP A 78 8.55 -6.72 4.36
CA TRP A 78 8.16 -6.52 5.74
C TRP A 78 8.78 -7.60 6.65
N HIS A 79 9.48 -7.18 7.72
CA HIS A 79 9.91 -8.10 8.77
C HIS A 79 8.71 -8.63 9.56
N GLU A 80 7.79 -7.71 9.90
CA GLU A 80 6.53 -8.02 10.56
C GLU A 80 5.52 -6.92 10.30
N SER A 81 4.25 -7.28 10.30
CA SER A 81 3.14 -6.33 10.29
C SER A 81 1.99 -6.84 11.15
N HIS A 82 1.15 -5.94 11.61
CA HIS A 82 0.05 -6.23 12.50
C HIS A 82 -1.17 -5.39 12.15
N ILE A 83 -2.35 -5.93 12.37
CA ILE A 83 -3.62 -5.24 12.14
C ILE A 83 -4.58 -5.44 13.32
N LYS A 84 -5.42 -4.44 13.56
CA LYS A 84 -6.63 -4.52 14.38
C LYS A 84 -7.82 -4.13 13.54
N MET A 85 -8.91 -4.84 13.67
CA MET A 85 -10.17 -4.50 12.97
C MET A 85 -11.05 -3.56 13.80
N LYS A 86 -10.78 -3.42 15.10
CA LYS A 86 -11.47 -2.51 16.06
C LYS A 86 -10.50 -2.09 17.15
N PRO A 87 -10.69 -0.90 17.77
CA PRO A 87 -9.80 -0.37 18.80
C PRO A 87 -9.52 -1.32 19.97
N GLU A 88 -10.54 -2.02 20.45
CA GLU A 88 -10.49 -2.91 21.62
C GLU A 88 -9.93 -4.30 21.30
N GLN A 89 -9.69 -4.64 20.03
CA GLN A 89 -9.16 -5.94 19.64
C GLN A 89 -7.66 -6.05 19.87
N LYS A 90 -7.19 -7.28 20.06
CA LYS A 90 -5.75 -7.59 20.09
C LYS A 90 -5.17 -7.47 18.68
N TRP A 91 -3.90 -7.12 18.62
CA TRP A 91 -3.13 -7.13 17.39
C TRP A 91 -3.08 -8.53 16.78
N MET A 92 -3.40 -8.61 15.50
CA MET A 92 -3.26 -9.82 14.70
C MET A 92 -2.03 -9.67 13.80
N ARG A 93 -1.12 -10.63 13.87
CA ARG A 93 0.08 -10.63 13.01
C ARG A 93 -0.30 -10.93 11.58
N LEU A 94 0.26 -10.14 10.66
CA LEU A 94 0.16 -10.33 9.21
C LEU A 94 1.49 -10.80 8.64
N GLN A 95 1.42 -11.60 7.59
CA GLN A 95 2.47 -11.76 6.59
C GLN A 95 2.08 -10.87 5.40
N THR A 96 2.91 -9.88 5.09
CA THR A 96 2.63 -8.90 4.04
C THR A 96 3.67 -8.99 2.95
N HIS A 97 3.22 -9.04 1.69
CA HIS A 97 4.03 -8.91 0.48
C HIS A 97 3.52 -7.70 -0.29
N GLN A 98 4.42 -6.80 -0.68
CA GLN A 98 4.03 -5.54 -1.31
C GLN A 98 4.92 -5.20 -2.48
N HIS A 99 4.30 -4.82 -3.58
CA HIS A 99 4.97 -4.29 -4.77
C HIS A 99 4.36 -2.94 -5.15
N ASN A 100 5.24 -2.01 -5.48
CA ASN A 100 4.91 -0.67 -5.95
C ASN A 100 5.49 -0.48 -7.35
N PHE A 101 4.70 0.00 -8.30
CA PHE A 101 5.09 0.30 -9.68
C PHE A 101 4.87 1.78 -9.91
N VAL A 102 5.84 2.44 -10.57
CA VAL A 102 5.89 3.89 -10.60
C VAL A 102 5.17 4.47 -11.81
N ASP A 103 5.39 3.91 -12.99
CA ASP A 103 4.77 4.41 -14.22
C ASP A 103 4.27 3.25 -15.11
N PRO A 104 2.94 3.11 -15.26
CA PRO A 104 1.87 3.80 -14.54
C PRO A 104 1.81 3.40 -13.05
N PRO A 105 1.34 4.31 -12.16
CA PRO A 105 1.33 4.03 -10.74
C PRO A 105 0.43 2.85 -10.40
N ALA A 106 1.02 1.86 -9.72
CA ALA A 106 0.29 0.74 -9.17
C ALA A 106 0.87 0.32 -7.82
N ARG A 107 0.00 -0.15 -6.95
CA ARG A 107 0.36 -0.73 -5.66
C ARG A 107 -0.42 -2.02 -5.46
N LEU A 108 0.30 -3.09 -5.15
CA LEU A 108 -0.29 -4.38 -4.81
C LEU A 108 0.23 -4.83 -3.46
N ALA A 109 -0.68 -5.21 -2.57
CA ALA A 109 -0.32 -5.80 -1.29
C ALA A 109 -1.13 -7.07 -1.06
N TYR A 110 -0.44 -8.16 -0.77
CA TYR A 110 -1.03 -9.41 -0.30
C TYR A 110 -0.77 -9.55 1.20
N MET A 111 -1.81 -9.88 1.94
CA MET A 111 -1.78 -10.03 3.38
C MET A 111 -2.36 -11.37 3.79
N ARG A 112 -1.68 -12.05 4.71
CA ARG A 112 -2.16 -13.29 5.30
C ARG A 112 -2.08 -13.25 6.82
N ALA A 113 -3.13 -13.74 7.48
CA ALA A 113 -3.18 -13.92 8.92
C ALA A 113 -3.83 -15.25 9.28
N ASN A 114 -3.64 -15.72 10.50
CA ASN A 114 -4.41 -16.81 11.07
C ASN A 114 -5.39 -16.25 12.11
N MET A 115 -6.66 -16.20 11.76
CA MET A 115 -7.72 -15.79 12.69
C MET A 115 -7.98 -16.93 13.69
N PHE A 116 -8.11 -16.58 14.96
CA PHE A 116 -8.30 -17.55 16.06
C PHE A 116 -7.23 -18.66 16.09
N GLY A 117 -6.02 -18.36 15.56
CA GLY A 117 -4.90 -19.29 15.51
C GLY A 117 -4.97 -20.39 14.44
N LEU A 118 -6.13 -20.61 13.79
CA LEU A 118 -6.36 -21.76 12.92
C LEU A 118 -6.94 -21.41 11.54
N ILE A 119 -7.77 -20.39 11.44
CA ILE A 119 -8.48 -20.10 10.18
C ILE A 119 -7.67 -19.07 9.37
N PRO A 120 -7.14 -19.45 8.18
CA PRO A 120 -6.40 -18.53 7.36
C PRO A 120 -7.32 -17.45 6.80
N PHE A 121 -6.95 -16.19 7.03
CA PHE A 121 -7.46 -15.02 6.31
C PHE A 121 -6.43 -14.65 5.26
N GLU A 122 -6.89 -14.35 4.05
CA GLU A 122 -6.09 -13.82 2.96
C GLU A 122 -6.76 -12.57 2.41
N GLY A 123 -5.98 -11.49 2.24
CA GLY A 123 -6.41 -10.24 1.66
C GLY A 123 -5.48 -9.78 0.54
N ARG A 124 -6.03 -9.13 -0.45
CA ARG A 124 -5.28 -8.49 -1.52
C ARG A 124 -5.84 -7.09 -1.77
N ASP A 125 -4.98 -6.07 -1.63
CA ASP A 125 -5.25 -4.69 -2.00
C ASP A 125 -4.55 -4.36 -3.30
N LYS A 126 -5.23 -3.63 -4.18
CA LYS A 126 -4.67 -3.14 -5.44
C LYS A 126 -5.14 -1.73 -5.72
N TYR A 127 -4.21 -0.91 -6.18
CA TYR A 127 -4.44 0.29 -6.99
C TYR A 127 -3.75 0.11 -8.33
N HIS A 128 -4.43 0.38 -9.43
CA HIS A 128 -3.85 0.43 -10.77
C HIS A 128 -4.78 1.19 -11.73
N ASN A 129 -4.25 2.14 -12.50
CA ASN A 129 -4.99 2.91 -13.52
C ASN A 129 -6.31 3.53 -13.01
N GLY A 130 -6.28 4.17 -11.83
CA GLY A 130 -7.47 4.78 -11.25
C GLY A 130 -8.48 3.80 -10.66
N GLN A 131 -8.17 2.51 -10.64
CA GLN A 131 -9.03 1.48 -10.07
C GLN A 131 -8.46 0.94 -8.78
N GLY A 132 -9.31 0.85 -7.75
CA GLY A 132 -9.02 0.18 -6.51
C GLY A 132 -9.74 -1.16 -6.43
N HIS A 133 -9.09 -2.16 -5.85
CA HIS A 133 -9.75 -3.43 -5.60
C HIS A 133 -9.24 -4.07 -4.31
N MET A 134 -10.12 -4.17 -3.32
CA MET A 134 -9.87 -4.91 -2.09
C MET A 134 -10.63 -6.23 -2.15
N PHE A 135 -9.91 -7.34 -2.01
CA PHE A 135 -10.49 -8.68 -2.03
C PHE A 135 -9.95 -9.51 -0.87
N GLY A 136 -10.85 -10.14 -0.11
CA GLY A 136 -10.46 -10.94 1.04
C GLY A 136 -11.31 -12.19 1.23
N THR A 137 -10.64 -13.27 1.70
CA THR A 137 -11.25 -14.57 1.97
C THR A 137 -10.88 -15.10 3.35
N LEU A 138 -11.80 -15.85 3.95
CA LEU A 138 -11.59 -16.60 5.18
C LEU A 138 -11.64 -18.10 4.86
N GLY A 139 -10.70 -18.87 5.39
CA GLY A 139 -10.62 -20.32 5.11
C GLY A 139 -10.38 -20.62 3.63
N ARG A 140 -9.93 -19.64 2.84
CA ARG A 140 -9.72 -19.71 1.38
C ARG A 140 -11.00 -19.92 0.55
N MET A 141 -12.18 -20.01 1.17
CA MET A 141 -13.45 -20.31 0.49
C MET A 141 -14.51 -19.24 0.71
N ILE A 142 -14.55 -18.65 1.89
CA ILE A 142 -15.60 -17.68 2.24
C ILE A 142 -15.10 -16.29 1.86
N LYS A 143 -15.74 -15.66 0.89
CA LYS A 143 -15.49 -14.25 0.56
C LYS A 143 -15.97 -13.37 1.70
N VAL A 144 -15.05 -12.58 2.27
CA VAL A 144 -15.33 -11.64 3.36
C VAL A 144 -15.65 -10.26 2.80
N PHE A 145 -14.88 -9.82 1.80
CA PHE A 145 -15.12 -8.58 1.06
C PHE A 145 -14.59 -8.68 -0.37
N ASP A 146 -15.19 -7.89 -1.26
CA ASP A 146 -14.81 -7.74 -2.67
C ASP A 146 -15.29 -6.34 -3.11
N ALA A 147 -14.47 -5.32 -2.83
CA ALA A 147 -14.81 -3.91 -3.05
C ALA A 147 -14.02 -3.35 -4.23
N ARG A 148 -14.74 -2.69 -5.16
CA ARG A 148 -14.18 -2.15 -6.42
C ARG A 148 -14.77 -0.78 -6.79
N ASP A 149 -15.45 -0.15 -5.87
CA ASP A 149 -16.06 1.15 -6.08
C ASP A 149 -15.03 2.29 -6.10
N VAL A 150 -15.50 3.48 -6.42
CA VAL A 150 -14.66 4.68 -6.50
C VAL A 150 -14.04 5.05 -5.16
N GLU A 151 -14.72 4.76 -4.05
CA GLU A 151 -14.23 5.05 -2.72
C GLU A 151 -13.06 4.11 -2.36
N THR A 152 -13.14 2.84 -2.76
CA THR A 152 -12.03 1.89 -2.68
C THR A 152 -10.82 2.38 -3.51
N ALA A 153 -11.07 2.91 -4.72
CA ALA A 153 -10.00 3.46 -5.56
C ALA A 153 -9.34 4.69 -4.93
N LYS A 154 -10.12 5.64 -4.37
CA LYS A 154 -9.59 6.79 -3.63
C LYS A 154 -8.77 6.37 -2.42
N GLY A 155 -9.29 5.46 -1.61
CA GLY A 155 -8.58 4.94 -0.44
C GLY A 155 -7.24 4.29 -0.79
N ALA A 156 -7.18 3.53 -1.89
CA ALA A 156 -5.96 2.91 -2.39
C ALA A 156 -4.97 3.94 -2.97
N ALA A 157 -5.46 4.95 -3.72
CA ALA A 157 -4.64 6.04 -4.26
C ALA A 157 -3.99 6.88 -3.16
N ILE A 158 -4.72 7.14 -2.05
CA ILE A 158 -4.16 7.85 -0.88
C ILE A 158 -2.99 7.08 -0.28
N VAL A 159 -3.04 5.75 -0.25
CA VAL A 159 -1.91 4.96 0.24
C VAL A 159 -0.73 5.04 -0.71
N VAL A 160 -0.96 5.01 -2.04
CA VAL A 160 0.11 5.25 -3.04
C VAL A 160 0.75 6.61 -2.84
N LEU A 161 -0.06 7.67 -2.66
CA LEU A 161 0.44 9.02 -2.41
C LEU A 161 1.27 9.07 -1.12
N ALA A 162 0.79 8.50 -0.02
CA ALA A 162 1.51 8.48 1.26
C ALA A 162 2.85 7.73 1.18
N GLU A 163 2.97 6.77 0.26
CA GLU A 163 4.19 6.01 -0.03
C GLU A 163 5.12 6.69 -1.05
N ALA A 164 4.80 7.91 -1.53
CA ALA A 164 5.58 8.61 -2.55
C ALA A 164 7.03 8.89 -2.15
N LEU A 165 7.33 8.93 -0.85
CA LEU A 165 8.68 9.07 -0.32
C LEU A 165 9.27 7.75 0.19
N LEU A 166 8.46 6.70 0.30
CA LEU A 166 8.95 5.34 0.53
C LEU A 166 9.54 4.74 -0.77
N VAL A 167 8.95 5.10 -1.90
CA VAL A 167 9.44 4.80 -3.26
C VAL A 167 9.68 6.13 -3.98
N PRO A 168 10.85 6.77 -3.79
CA PRO A 168 11.06 8.18 -4.16
C PRO A 168 10.83 8.50 -5.63
N SER A 169 10.98 7.52 -6.52
CA SER A 169 10.67 7.71 -7.93
C SER A 169 9.21 8.12 -8.21
N TYR A 170 8.27 7.87 -7.29
CA TYR A 170 6.92 8.44 -7.39
C TYR A 170 6.92 9.96 -7.28
N ALA A 171 7.72 10.51 -6.37
CA ALA A 171 7.71 11.94 -6.05
C ALA A 171 8.09 12.84 -7.23
N ILE A 172 8.88 12.32 -8.17
CA ILE A 172 9.31 13.04 -9.39
C ILE A 172 8.37 12.84 -10.58
N GLN A 173 7.27 12.08 -10.41
CA GLN A 173 6.34 11.81 -11.50
C GLN A 173 5.34 12.95 -11.73
N PRO A 174 4.91 13.20 -12.99
CA PRO A 174 4.04 14.31 -13.32
C PRO A 174 2.61 14.17 -12.77
N TYR A 175 2.20 13.00 -12.30
CA TYR A 175 0.89 12.80 -11.66
C TYR A 175 0.87 13.17 -10.17
N ILE A 176 2.01 13.54 -9.56
CA ILE A 176 2.07 14.09 -8.21
C ILE A 176 2.44 15.57 -8.28
N HIS A 177 1.54 16.40 -7.79
CA HIS A 177 1.69 17.85 -7.73
C HIS A 177 2.01 18.28 -6.31
N TRP A 178 3.11 19.00 -6.14
CA TRP A 178 3.62 19.44 -4.85
C TRP A 178 3.42 20.95 -4.66
N GLU A 179 3.09 21.34 -3.43
CA GLU A 179 2.92 22.74 -3.02
C GLU A 179 3.57 22.93 -1.65
N THR A 180 4.48 23.90 -1.52
CA THR A 180 5.12 24.25 -0.24
C THR A 180 4.10 24.91 0.68
N VAL A 181 4.00 24.44 1.91
CA VAL A 181 3.21 25.07 2.97
C VAL A 181 4.11 25.89 3.89
N ASP A 182 5.17 25.25 4.41
CA ASP A 182 6.21 25.89 5.23
C ASP A 182 7.55 25.12 5.12
N GLU A 183 8.50 25.40 5.98
CA GLU A 183 9.85 24.81 5.96
C GLU A 183 9.89 23.31 6.24
N LEU A 184 8.86 22.74 6.87
CA LEU A 184 8.76 21.33 7.26
C LEU A 184 7.49 20.65 6.76
N THR A 185 6.66 21.37 5.99
CA THR A 185 5.34 20.89 5.59
C THR A 185 5.09 21.12 4.11
N VAL A 186 4.67 20.09 3.41
CA VAL A 186 4.39 20.12 1.97
C VAL A 186 3.03 19.45 1.72
N LYS A 187 2.19 20.11 0.93
CA LYS A 187 0.96 19.52 0.42
C LYS A 187 1.25 18.80 -0.90
N ALA A 188 0.63 17.66 -1.10
CA ALA A 188 0.71 16.93 -2.37
C ALA A 188 -0.68 16.49 -2.84
N ARG A 189 -0.85 16.44 -4.16
CA ARG A 189 -2.02 15.83 -4.81
C ARG A 189 -1.55 14.84 -5.86
N MET A 190 -2.17 13.68 -5.88
CA MET A 190 -2.03 12.68 -6.92
C MET A 190 -3.26 12.73 -7.82
N ILE A 191 -3.04 13.01 -9.11
CA ILE A 191 -4.09 13.05 -10.14
C ILE A 191 -3.76 12.00 -11.20
N HIS A 192 -4.46 10.87 -11.17
CA HIS A 192 -4.20 9.78 -12.09
C HIS A 192 -5.43 8.87 -12.28
N GLY A 193 -5.70 8.49 -13.56
CA GLY A 193 -6.76 7.53 -13.89
C GLY A 193 -8.17 7.98 -13.47
N GLY A 194 -8.43 9.30 -13.45
CA GLY A 194 -9.70 9.88 -13.01
C GLY A 194 -9.86 9.97 -11.47
N ILE A 195 -8.84 9.60 -10.70
CA ILE A 195 -8.78 9.79 -9.26
C ILE A 195 -7.95 11.03 -8.96
N ASP A 196 -8.45 11.87 -8.05
CA ASP A 196 -7.79 13.05 -7.52
C ASP A 196 -7.87 12.99 -5.99
N VAL A 197 -6.69 12.86 -5.35
CA VAL A 197 -6.57 12.74 -3.89
C VAL A 197 -5.40 13.54 -3.38
N GLY A 198 -5.48 14.04 -2.15
CA GLY A 198 -4.45 14.89 -1.57
C GLY A 198 -4.14 14.57 -0.12
N GLY A 199 -3.02 15.14 0.33
CA GLY A 199 -2.58 15.07 1.72
C GLY A 199 -1.39 15.96 1.98
N ILE A 200 -0.95 15.96 3.23
CA ILE A 200 0.13 16.82 3.73
C ILE A 200 1.24 15.93 4.27
N PHE A 201 2.45 16.17 3.78
CA PHE A 201 3.68 15.54 4.24
C PHE A 201 4.35 16.44 5.26
N HIS A 202 4.78 15.86 6.37
CA HIS A 202 5.49 16.52 7.45
C HIS A 202 6.90 15.95 7.55
N PHE A 203 7.86 16.83 7.71
CA PHE A 203 9.29 16.50 7.82
C PHE A 203 9.82 16.96 9.17
N ASN A 204 10.89 16.34 9.64
CA ASN A 204 11.66 16.88 10.75
C ASN A 204 12.81 17.79 10.25
N GLU A 205 13.49 18.45 11.18
CA GLU A 205 14.61 19.35 10.89
C GLU A 205 15.78 18.63 10.21
N GLN A 206 15.94 17.33 10.41
CA GLN A 206 16.97 16.51 9.79
C GLN A 206 16.67 16.22 8.30
N GLY A 207 15.42 16.38 7.86
CA GLY A 207 14.97 16.07 6.51
C GLY A 207 14.25 14.72 6.35
N GLU A 208 13.96 14.02 7.45
CA GLU A 208 13.16 12.78 7.39
C GLU A 208 11.67 13.11 7.19
N TYR A 209 11.01 12.40 6.31
CA TYR A 209 9.56 12.33 6.24
C TYR A 209 9.04 11.57 7.46
N ILE A 210 8.26 12.22 8.31
CA ILE A 210 7.81 11.63 9.58
C ILE A 210 6.32 11.35 9.64
N ARG A 211 5.51 12.05 8.82
CA ARG A 211 4.05 11.91 8.86
C ARG A 211 3.40 12.34 7.56
N PHE A 212 2.35 11.62 7.17
CA PHE A 212 1.39 12.04 6.15
C PHE A 212 0.01 12.15 6.80
N THR A 213 -0.74 13.21 6.48
CA THR A 213 -2.11 13.40 6.95
C THR A 213 -3.04 13.74 5.79
N THR A 214 -4.29 13.26 5.86
CA THR A 214 -5.33 13.60 4.90
C THR A 214 -6.72 13.54 5.55
N ASN A 215 -7.65 14.34 5.03
CA ASN A 215 -9.06 14.27 5.37
C ASN A 215 -9.88 13.66 4.21
N GLU A 216 -9.22 13.16 3.17
CA GLU A 216 -9.88 12.70 1.95
C GLU A 216 -10.03 11.17 1.88
N ARG A 217 -9.56 10.43 2.90
CA ARG A 217 -9.62 8.97 2.88
C ARG A 217 -10.99 8.45 3.27
N PRO A 218 -11.66 7.64 2.40
CA PRO A 218 -12.92 7.01 2.72
C PRO A 218 -12.75 5.96 3.83
N PHE A 219 -13.55 6.09 4.87
CA PHE A 219 -13.68 5.12 5.95
C PHE A 219 -14.93 4.26 5.71
N SER A 220 -14.77 2.94 5.69
CA SER A 220 -15.88 2.02 5.43
C SER A 220 -16.79 1.91 6.63
N LEU A 221 -18.08 2.13 6.40
CA LEU A 221 -19.17 1.94 7.36
C LEU A 221 -19.95 0.64 7.09
N PRO A 222 -20.77 0.19 8.04
CA PRO A 222 -21.68 -0.93 7.79
C PRO A 222 -22.58 -0.72 6.57
N LYS A 223 -22.93 -1.80 5.88
CA LYS A 223 -23.80 -1.82 4.69
C LYS A 223 -23.19 -1.17 3.45
N GLY A 224 -21.86 -1.02 3.38
CA GLY A 224 -21.17 -0.50 2.21
C GLY A 224 -21.25 1.01 2.04
N ALA A 225 -21.61 1.75 3.09
CA ALA A 225 -21.49 3.20 3.11
C ALA A 225 -20.06 3.63 3.41
N TYR A 226 -19.74 4.87 3.08
CA TYR A 226 -18.44 5.48 3.38
C TYR A 226 -18.66 6.88 3.96
N GLU A 227 -17.71 7.29 4.79
CA GLU A 227 -17.54 8.68 5.21
C GLU A 227 -16.06 9.06 5.14
N GLN A 228 -15.78 10.34 4.95
CA GLN A 228 -14.40 10.82 5.00
C GLN A 228 -14.00 10.98 6.47
N GLN A 229 -12.88 10.35 6.84
CA GLN A 229 -12.30 10.47 8.16
C GLN A 229 -10.85 10.93 8.07
N PRO A 230 -10.40 11.78 8.99
CA PRO A 230 -8.98 12.12 9.09
C PRO A 230 -8.13 10.86 9.25
N TYR A 231 -7.02 10.83 8.52
CA TYR A 231 -6.15 9.68 8.43
C TYR A 231 -4.69 10.09 8.48
N THR A 232 -3.90 9.34 9.21
CA THR A 232 -2.47 9.57 9.41
C THR A 232 -1.67 8.33 9.09
N ILE A 233 -0.55 8.50 8.35
CA ILE A 233 0.57 7.56 8.32
C ILE A 233 1.70 8.19 9.14
N GLU A 234 2.30 7.42 10.04
CA GLU A 234 3.49 7.80 10.80
C GLU A 234 4.69 6.96 10.38
N ILE A 235 5.83 7.62 10.15
CA ILE A 235 7.13 6.98 10.04
C ILE A 235 7.86 7.20 11.38
N ARG A 236 7.95 6.15 12.19
CA ARG A 236 8.43 6.24 13.58
C ARG A 236 9.93 6.08 13.71
N SER A 237 10.55 5.43 12.75
CA SER A 237 12.00 5.24 12.73
C SER A 237 12.51 4.97 11.32
N TYR A 238 13.79 5.19 11.15
CA TYR A 238 14.56 4.94 9.94
C TYR A 238 15.66 3.91 10.22
N GLN A 239 16.16 3.28 9.16
CA GLN A 239 17.32 2.39 9.22
C GLN A 239 18.22 2.59 8.00
N GLN A 240 19.48 2.20 8.15
CA GLN A 240 20.42 2.17 7.03
C GLN A 240 20.26 0.90 6.21
N GLN A 241 20.24 1.06 4.88
CA GLN A 241 20.26 -0.03 3.89
C GLN A 241 21.31 0.31 2.82
N GLY A 242 22.53 -0.21 2.95
CA GLY A 242 23.66 0.25 2.14
C GLY A 242 23.90 1.73 2.36
N ASP A 243 23.92 2.52 1.29
CA ASP A 243 24.09 3.97 1.34
C ASP A 243 22.75 4.72 1.55
N LEU A 244 21.63 4.00 1.53
CA LEU A 244 20.30 4.59 1.68
C LEU A 244 19.83 4.58 3.13
N ARG A 245 19.09 5.62 3.51
CA ARG A 245 18.32 5.70 4.73
C ARG A 245 16.85 5.51 4.42
N ILE A 246 16.30 4.38 4.81
CA ILE A 246 14.91 4.00 4.50
C ILE A 246 14.04 4.00 5.76
N ALA A 247 12.73 4.19 5.59
CA ALA A 247 11.77 4.03 6.67
C ALA A 247 11.84 2.60 7.25
N ARG A 248 11.73 2.48 8.57
CA ARG A 248 11.76 1.20 9.28
C ARG A 248 10.42 0.87 9.92
N GLU A 249 9.91 1.73 10.77
CA GLU A 249 8.64 1.50 11.47
C GLU A 249 7.57 2.45 10.97
N VAL A 250 6.46 1.89 10.53
CA VAL A 250 5.34 2.62 9.92
C VAL A 250 4.05 2.24 10.63
N ALA A 251 3.20 3.23 10.88
CA ALA A 251 1.87 3.03 11.44
C ALA A 251 0.81 3.75 10.61
N ALA A 252 -0.39 3.18 10.59
CA ALA A 252 -1.57 3.74 9.95
C ALA A 252 -2.68 3.94 10.98
N ILE A 253 -3.20 5.16 11.04
CA ILE A 253 -4.06 5.63 12.13
C ILE A 253 -5.29 6.32 11.54
N TRP A 254 -6.47 5.91 11.98
CA TRP A 254 -7.69 6.67 11.81
C TRP A 254 -7.83 7.63 12.98
N ASN A 255 -7.92 8.93 12.70
CA ASN A 255 -8.14 9.95 13.73
C ASN A 255 -9.65 10.17 13.89
N LEU A 256 -10.30 9.26 14.61
CA LEU A 256 -11.75 9.24 14.81
C LEU A 256 -12.18 10.24 15.90
N PRO A 257 -13.44 10.70 15.91
CA PRO A 257 -13.95 11.60 16.96
C PRO A 257 -13.80 11.03 18.38
N GLU A 258 -13.85 9.70 18.53
CA GLU A 258 -13.71 9.00 19.80
C GLU A 258 -12.25 8.84 20.25
N GLY A 259 -11.29 9.19 19.39
CA GLY A 259 -9.86 9.08 19.60
C GLY A 259 -9.12 8.33 18.49
N ASP A 260 -7.81 8.40 18.53
CA ASP A 260 -6.96 7.79 17.51
C ASP A 260 -7.05 6.27 17.53
N PHE A 261 -7.30 5.70 16.37
CA PHE A 261 -7.32 4.26 16.14
C PHE A 261 -6.16 3.84 15.25
N GLU A 262 -5.02 3.48 15.87
CA GLU A 262 -3.94 2.79 15.16
C GLU A 262 -4.44 1.39 14.77
N TYR A 263 -4.77 1.22 13.50
CA TYR A 263 -5.33 -0.04 13.04
C TYR A 263 -4.31 -0.96 12.36
N TRP A 264 -3.20 -0.39 11.86
CA TRP A 264 -2.14 -1.14 11.21
C TRP A 264 -0.77 -0.58 11.59
N ARG A 265 0.21 -1.46 11.73
CA ARG A 265 1.62 -1.12 11.89
C ARG A 265 2.50 -2.18 11.29
N GLY A 266 3.68 -1.78 10.81
CA GLY A 266 4.67 -2.69 10.24
C GLY A 266 6.09 -2.22 10.46
N ARG A 267 7.01 -3.19 10.38
CA ARG A 267 8.45 -2.96 10.37
C ARG A 267 9.01 -3.45 9.06
N ILE A 268 9.61 -2.55 8.29
CA ILE A 268 10.28 -2.86 7.03
C ILE A 268 11.62 -3.52 7.35
N ARG A 269 11.94 -4.60 6.65
CA ARG A 269 13.25 -5.24 6.66
C ARG A 269 14.15 -4.58 5.64
N GLU A 270 13.70 -4.45 4.42
CA GLU A 270 14.41 -3.88 3.28
C GLU A 270 13.43 -3.44 2.19
N ILE A 271 13.88 -2.59 1.28
CA ILE A 271 13.15 -2.20 0.07
C ILE A 271 14.08 -2.43 -1.11
N ASP A 272 13.69 -3.32 -2.00
CA ASP A 272 14.40 -3.56 -3.25
C ASP A 272 13.85 -2.64 -4.32
N TYR A 273 14.72 -1.79 -4.87
CA TYR A 273 14.41 -0.83 -5.93
C TYR A 273 14.94 -1.37 -7.27
N TYR A 274 14.04 -1.48 -8.29
CA TYR A 274 14.36 -2.04 -9.61
C TYR A 274 14.11 -1.04 -10.75
#